data_f8879924ef9d0490d7bc1a9d1b510927
#
_entry.id   f8879924ef9d0490d7bc1a9d1b510927
#
_cell.length_a   1.000
_cell.length_b   1.000
_cell.length_c   1.000
_cell.angle_alpha   90.00
_cell.angle_beta   90.00
_cell.angle_gamma   90.00
#
_symmetry.space_group_name_H-M   'P 1'
#
loop_
_entity.id
_entity.type
_entity.pdbx_description
1 polymer ?
#
loop_
_entity_poly.entity_id
_entity_poly.type
_entity_poly.pdbx_seq_one_letter_code
_entity_poly.pdbx_strand_id
1 'polypeptide(L)'
;MTPAAVRDRVPLIERYRDRLPLEPGDPMVTLIEGSTPLVPAPRLSERIGVETHLKFEGMNPTGSFKDRGMTVAVSRAAGKGAEAIICASTGNTAASCAAYAARAGMRGAVLVPEGKIARGKLAQAVMHGARVISLRGNFDQALEIGRASCRERV
;
A
#
# COMPACT_ATOMS: atom_id res chain seq x y z
N MET A 1 -23.45 -4.70 -21.85
CA MET A 1 -22.19 -5.45 -22.10
C MET A 1 -21.30 -5.29 -20.88
N THR A 2 -21.19 -6.30 -20.03
CA THR A 2 -20.26 -6.30 -18.90
C THR A 2 -18.87 -6.67 -19.45
N PRO A 3 -17.84 -5.84 -19.28
CA PRO A 3 -16.53 -6.13 -19.86
C PRO A 3 -15.95 -7.41 -19.26
N ALA A 4 -15.75 -8.43 -20.07
CA ALA A 4 -15.14 -9.71 -19.68
C ALA A 4 -13.73 -9.54 -19.08
N ALA A 5 -13.03 -8.46 -19.40
CA ALA A 5 -11.66 -8.20 -18.98
C ALA A 5 -11.45 -7.89 -17.48
N VAL A 6 -12.52 -7.63 -16.71
CA VAL A 6 -12.42 -7.35 -15.26
C VAL A 6 -12.48 -8.63 -14.43
N ARG A 7 -13.00 -9.73 -14.99
CA ARG A 7 -13.21 -10.99 -14.24
C ARG A 7 -11.95 -11.84 -14.04
N ASP A 8 -10.86 -11.58 -14.77
CA ASP A 8 -9.68 -12.46 -14.77
C ASP A 8 -8.51 -11.98 -13.91
N ARG A 9 -8.62 -10.82 -13.23
CA ARG A 9 -7.58 -10.37 -12.32
C ARG A 9 -7.84 -10.87 -10.91
N VAL A 10 -7.24 -12.01 -10.59
CA VAL A 10 -7.20 -12.49 -9.20
C VAL A 10 -6.26 -11.58 -8.40
N PRO A 11 -6.74 -10.94 -7.32
CA PRO A 11 -5.90 -10.12 -6.45
C PRO A 11 -4.70 -10.89 -5.92
N LEU A 12 -3.59 -10.20 -5.66
CA LEU A 12 -2.39 -10.82 -5.11
C LEU A 12 -2.68 -11.55 -3.80
N ILE A 13 -3.42 -10.91 -2.91
CA ILE A 13 -3.75 -11.47 -1.59
C ILE A 13 -4.56 -12.79 -1.69
N GLU A 14 -5.42 -12.90 -2.67
CA GLU A 14 -6.19 -14.13 -2.92
C GLU A 14 -5.30 -15.22 -3.53
N ARG A 15 -4.52 -14.86 -4.57
CA ARG A 15 -3.64 -15.78 -5.29
C ARG A 15 -2.59 -16.46 -4.42
N TYR A 16 -2.09 -15.76 -3.43
CA TYR A 16 -1.00 -16.22 -2.56
C TYR A 16 -1.43 -16.40 -1.10
N ARG A 17 -2.74 -16.51 -0.82
CA ARG A 17 -3.28 -16.57 0.53
C ARG A 17 -2.56 -17.59 1.42
N ASP A 18 -2.32 -18.78 0.91
CA ASP A 18 -1.68 -19.88 1.67
C ASP A 18 -0.19 -19.65 1.97
N ARG A 19 0.40 -18.61 1.36
CA ARG A 19 1.81 -18.23 1.53
C ARG A 19 2.00 -16.92 2.28
N LEU A 20 0.89 -16.27 2.63
CA LEU A 20 0.89 -14.98 3.32
C LEU A 20 0.59 -15.19 4.82
N PRO A 21 1.10 -14.31 5.70
CA PRO A 21 0.86 -14.39 7.14
C PRO A 21 -0.56 -13.94 7.52
N LEU A 22 -1.56 -14.59 6.93
CA LEU A 22 -2.98 -14.35 7.14
C LEU A 22 -3.59 -15.50 7.93
N GLU A 23 -4.48 -15.19 8.86
CA GLU A 23 -5.26 -16.20 9.56
C GLU A 23 -6.55 -16.56 8.77
N PRO A 24 -7.16 -17.72 9.03
CA PRO A 24 -8.36 -18.17 8.32
C PRO A 24 -9.52 -17.18 8.33
N GLY A 25 -9.68 -16.39 9.39
CA GLY A 25 -10.73 -15.38 9.56
C GLY A 25 -10.38 -13.98 9.07
N ASP A 26 -9.15 -13.74 8.60
CA ASP A 26 -8.76 -12.41 8.13
C ASP A 26 -9.52 -12.05 6.84
N PRO A 27 -10.12 -10.86 6.77
CA PRO A 27 -10.79 -10.41 5.55
C PRO A 27 -9.76 -10.13 4.44
N MET A 28 -10.17 -10.25 3.19
CA MET A 28 -9.34 -9.85 2.04
C MET A 28 -9.63 -8.40 1.66
N VAL A 29 -8.85 -7.48 2.20
CA VAL A 29 -8.91 -6.06 1.84
C VAL A 29 -8.07 -5.83 0.60
N THR A 30 -8.70 -5.73 -0.57
CA THR A 30 -8.00 -5.60 -1.85
C THR A 30 -8.55 -4.45 -2.70
N LEU A 31 -7.68 -3.85 -3.49
CA LEU A 31 -7.95 -2.93 -4.59
C LEU A 31 -7.54 -3.56 -5.94
N ILE A 32 -7.42 -4.89 -6.00
CA ILE A 32 -6.99 -5.69 -7.16
C ILE A 32 -5.52 -5.38 -7.52
N GLU A 33 -4.66 -5.29 -6.52
CA GLU A 33 -3.22 -5.13 -6.68
C GLU A 33 -2.56 -6.39 -7.24
N GLY A 34 -1.41 -6.20 -7.82
CA GLY A 34 -0.64 -7.28 -8.45
C GLY A 34 -0.97 -7.45 -9.92
N SER A 35 -0.61 -8.59 -10.51
CA SER A 35 -0.74 -8.88 -11.93
C SER A 35 -0.25 -7.73 -12.84
N THR A 36 0.74 -6.97 -12.36
CA THR A 36 1.35 -5.88 -13.11
C THR A 36 2.05 -6.40 -14.35
N PRO A 37 2.02 -5.68 -15.48
CA PRO A 37 2.56 -6.16 -16.73
C PRO A 37 4.08 -6.37 -16.67
N LEU A 38 4.54 -7.33 -17.44
CA LEU A 38 5.93 -7.55 -17.75
C LEU A 38 6.17 -7.03 -19.18
N VAL A 39 6.82 -5.87 -19.28
CA VAL A 39 6.96 -5.13 -20.53
C VAL A 39 8.31 -5.42 -21.16
N PRO A 40 8.38 -5.90 -22.44
CA PRO A 40 9.65 -6.08 -23.13
C PRO A 40 10.41 -4.75 -23.25
N ALA A 41 11.74 -4.78 -23.07
CA ALA A 41 12.61 -3.62 -23.18
C ALA A 41 13.69 -3.85 -24.25
N PRO A 42 13.34 -3.86 -25.56
CA PRO A 42 14.24 -4.27 -26.62
C PRO A 42 15.51 -3.41 -26.70
N ARG A 43 15.39 -2.09 -26.59
CA ARG A 43 16.56 -1.20 -26.61
C ARG A 43 17.53 -1.45 -25.45
N LEU A 44 17.01 -1.82 -24.27
CA LEU A 44 17.85 -2.18 -23.15
C LEU A 44 18.48 -3.54 -23.38
N SER A 45 17.71 -4.51 -23.90
CA SER A 45 18.20 -5.85 -24.25
C SER A 45 19.37 -5.79 -25.23
N GLU A 46 19.25 -5.01 -26.29
CA GLU A 46 20.33 -4.79 -27.28
C GLU A 46 21.58 -4.20 -26.62
N ARG A 47 21.39 -3.19 -25.75
CA ARG A 47 22.50 -2.47 -25.12
C ARG A 47 23.31 -3.33 -24.16
N ILE A 48 22.65 -4.25 -23.43
CA ILE A 48 23.29 -5.08 -22.41
C ILE A 48 23.53 -6.53 -22.87
N GLY A 49 23.04 -6.91 -24.06
CA GLY A 49 23.20 -8.24 -24.61
C GLY A 49 22.37 -9.33 -23.92
N VAL A 50 21.31 -8.96 -23.18
CA VAL A 50 20.47 -9.91 -22.45
C VAL A 50 19.00 -9.55 -22.66
N GLU A 51 18.16 -10.55 -22.93
CA GLU A 51 16.71 -10.34 -23.02
C GLU A 51 16.17 -9.75 -21.71
N THR A 52 15.58 -8.56 -21.80
CA THR A 52 15.17 -7.78 -20.63
C THR A 52 13.70 -7.44 -20.69
N HIS A 53 13.02 -7.65 -19.58
CA HIS A 53 11.64 -7.26 -19.36
C HIS A 53 11.53 -6.41 -18.08
N LEU A 54 10.66 -5.42 -18.13
CA LEU A 54 10.40 -4.50 -17.01
C LEU A 54 9.09 -4.87 -16.31
N LYS A 55 9.18 -5.23 -15.05
CA LYS A 55 8.00 -5.41 -14.19
C LYS A 55 7.44 -4.04 -13.81
N PHE A 56 6.32 -3.65 -14.43
CA PHE A 56 5.81 -2.28 -14.29
C PHE A 56 4.90 -2.13 -13.07
N GLU A 57 5.49 -1.93 -11.90
CA GLU A 57 4.79 -1.77 -10.62
C GLU A 57 3.97 -0.49 -10.49
N GLY A 58 4.17 0.48 -11.38
CA GLY A 58 3.33 1.70 -11.49
C GLY A 58 1.87 1.41 -11.87
N MET A 59 1.56 0.21 -12.33
CA MET A 59 0.19 -0.23 -12.65
C MET A 59 -0.59 -0.79 -11.45
N ASN A 60 0.00 -0.79 -10.26
CA ASN A 60 -0.77 -1.05 -9.04
C ASN A 60 -1.74 0.11 -8.72
N PRO A 61 -2.80 -0.13 -7.95
CA PRO A 61 -3.88 0.85 -7.69
C PRO A 61 -3.43 2.23 -7.22
N THR A 62 -2.40 2.31 -6.34
CA THR A 62 -1.85 3.60 -5.88
C THR A 62 -0.57 4.01 -6.62
N GLY A 63 -0.26 3.34 -7.74
CA GLY A 63 0.88 3.64 -8.59
C GLY A 63 2.22 3.14 -8.06
N SER A 64 2.25 2.14 -7.18
CA SER A 64 3.50 1.57 -6.67
C SER A 64 3.38 0.14 -6.15
N PHE A 65 4.53 -0.53 -6.00
CA PHE A 65 4.63 -1.87 -5.41
C PHE A 65 4.20 -1.94 -3.94
N LYS A 66 4.03 -0.79 -3.26
CA LYS A 66 3.63 -0.74 -1.84
C LYS A 66 2.26 -1.38 -1.61
N ASP A 67 1.41 -1.38 -2.60
CA ASP A 67 0.09 -2.00 -2.54
C ASP A 67 0.15 -3.51 -2.24
N ARG A 68 1.21 -4.19 -2.70
CA ARG A 68 1.40 -5.63 -2.44
C ARG A 68 1.55 -5.97 -0.96
N GLY A 69 2.32 -5.17 -0.23
CA GLY A 69 2.46 -5.36 1.22
C GLY A 69 1.29 -4.77 2.00
N MET A 70 0.68 -3.71 1.50
CA MET A 70 -0.38 -3.00 2.18
C MET A 70 -1.69 -3.80 2.23
N THR A 71 -2.03 -4.51 1.15
CA THR A 71 -3.19 -5.42 1.15
C THR A 71 -3.10 -6.44 2.29
N VAL A 72 -1.92 -7.03 2.51
CA VAL A 72 -1.69 -8.01 3.58
C VAL A 72 -1.74 -7.35 4.97
N ALA A 73 -1.03 -6.23 5.14
CA ALA A 73 -0.96 -5.52 6.42
C ALA A 73 -2.35 -5.06 6.90
N VAL A 74 -3.13 -4.48 5.99
CA VAL A 74 -4.48 -3.98 6.33
C VAL A 74 -5.46 -5.13 6.55
N SER A 75 -5.40 -6.18 5.76
CA SER A 75 -6.24 -7.38 5.96
C SER A 75 -5.98 -8.02 7.32
N ARG A 76 -4.71 -8.15 7.70
CA ARG A 76 -4.31 -8.68 9.00
C ARG A 76 -4.75 -7.78 10.16
N ALA A 77 -4.62 -6.45 10.01
CA ALA A 77 -5.08 -5.49 11.01
C ALA A 77 -6.61 -5.54 11.17
N ALA A 78 -7.35 -5.60 10.07
CA ALA A 78 -8.81 -5.73 10.09
C ALA A 78 -9.25 -7.04 10.75
N GLY A 79 -8.58 -8.16 10.47
CA GLY A 79 -8.83 -9.46 11.13
C GLY A 79 -8.63 -9.42 12.64
N LYS A 80 -7.76 -8.54 13.13
CA LYS A 80 -7.55 -8.26 14.56
C LYS A 80 -8.51 -7.23 15.16
N GLY A 81 -9.48 -6.75 14.39
CA GLY A 81 -10.44 -5.75 14.84
C GLY A 81 -9.88 -4.32 14.95
N ALA A 82 -8.76 -4.02 14.28
CA ALA A 82 -8.22 -2.67 14.31
C ALA A 82 -9.17 -1.67 13.62
N GLU A 83 -9.42 -0.55 14.27
CA GLU A 83 -10.28 0.53 13.74
C GLU A 83 -9.51 1.60 12.98
N ALA A 84 -8.18 1.63 13.13
CA ALA A 84 -7.33 2.63 12.52
C ALA A 84 -5.97 2.06 12.13
N ILE A 85 -5.36 2.67 11.11
CA ILE A 85 -3.99 2.38 10.68
C ILE A 85 -3.18 3.66 10.69
N ILE A 86 -1.98 3.57 11.25
CA ILE A 86 -1.01 4.67 11.30
C ILE A 86 0.21 4.30 10.47
N CYS A 87 0.66 5.23 9.65
CA CYS A 87 1.84 5.07 8.81
C CYS A 87 2.77 6.29 8.93
N ALA A 88 4.04 6.07 9.24
CA ALA A 88 5.06 7.11 9.17
C ALA A 88 5.71 7.06 7.78
N SER A 89 5.28 7.94 6.87
CA SER A 89 5.82 8.02 5.50
C SER A 89 5.35 9.28 4.79
N THR A 90 6.22 9.85 3.95
CA THR A 90 5.88 10.97 3.05
C THR A 90 5.65 10.54 1.60
N GLY A 91 5.74 9.23 1.30
CA GLY A 91 5.80 8.70 -0.06
C GLY A 91 4.70 7.68 -0.39
N ASN A 92 5.07 6.71 -1.23
CA ASN A 92 4.16 5.68 -1.74
C ASN A 92 3.50 4.85 -0.63
N THR A 93 4.19 4.64 0.51
CA THR A 93 3.63 3.89 1.64
C THR A 93 2.45 4.64 2.25
N ALA A 94 2.54 5.98 2.37
CA ALA A 94 1.45 6.81 2.87
C ALA A 94 0.21 6.75 1.95
N ALA A 95 0.42 6.88 0.65
CA ALA A 95 -0.66 6.79 -0.35
C ALA A 95 -1.36 5.43 -0.31
N SER A 96 -0.57 4.34 -0.29
CA SER A 96 -1.09 2.98 -0.22
C SER A 96 -1.82 2.72 1.11
N CYS A 97 -1.24 3.12 2.25
CA CYS A 97 -1.88 2.99 3.57
C CYS A 97 -3.25 3.67 3.61
N ALA A 98 -3.34 4.89 3.12
CA ALA A 98 -4.60 5.65 3.08
C ALA A 98 -5.66 4.97 2.21
N ALA A 99 -5.28 4.50 1.02
CA ALA A 99 -6.19 3.84 0.08
C ALA A 99 -6.75 2.52 0.65
N TYR A 100 -5.88 1.69 1.23
CA TYR A 100 -6.31 0.40 1.80
C TYR A 100 -7.05 0.56 3.13
N ALA A 101 -6.71 1.58 3.96
CA ALA A 101 -7.48 1.93 5.14
C ALA A 101 -8.92 2.32 4.76
N ALA A 102 -9.07 3.21 3.77
CA ALA A 102 -10.37 3.61 3.25
C ALA A 102 -11.16 2.40 2.69
N ARG A 103 -10.49 1.51 1.96
CA ARG A 103 -11.10 0.28 1.44
C ARG A 103 -11.62 -0.64 2.54
N ALA A 104 -10.93 -0.69 3.68
CA ALA A 104 -11.30 -1.48 4.85
C ALA A 104 -12.33 -0.80 5.76
N GLY A 105 -12.74 0.45 5.48
CA GLY A 105 -13.56 1.24 6.40
C GLY A 105 -12.84 1.69 7.66
N MET A 106 -11.50 1.65 7.67
CA MET A 106 -10.66 2.02 8.80
C MET A 106 -10.23 3.48 8.73
N ARG A 107 -9.96 4.09 9.88
CA ARG A 107 -9.35 5.42 9.94
C ARG A 107 -7.89 5.35 9.56
N GLY A 108 -7.46 6.11 8.55
CA GLY A 108 -6.06 6.24 8.15
C GLY A 108 -5.42 7.48 8.78
N ALA A 109 -4.20 7.35 9.32
CA ALA A 109 -3.38 8.46 9.75
C ALA A 109 -1.96 8.34 9.17
N VAL A 110 -1.42 9.45 8.67
CA VAL A 110 -0.08 9.53 8.12
C VAL A 110 0.74 10.53 8.94
N LEU A 111 1.81 10.02 9.56
CA LEU A 111 2.74 10.84 10.32
C LEU A 111 3.87 11.31 9.41
N VAL A 112 4.14 12.59 9.41
CA VAL A 112 5.18 13.21 8.57
C VAL A 112 6.05 14.16 9.41
N PRO A 113 7.37 14.14 9.23
CA PRO A 113 8.23 15.14 9.84
C PRO A 113 7.94 16.53 9.26
N GLU A 114 7.94 17.56 10.11
CA GLU A 114 7.75 18.94 9.69
C GLU A 114 8.76 19.35 8.61
N GLY A 115 8.27 20.03 7.56
CA GLY A 115 9.12 20.53 6.45
C GLY A 115 9.51 19.47 5.39
N LYS A 116 9.20 18.18 5.56
CA LYS A 116 9.53 17.13 4.58
C LYS A 116 8.30 16.57 3.86
N ILE A 117 7.51 17.46 3.29
CA ILE A 117 6.24 17.09 2.64
C ILE A 117 6.45 16.93 1.12
N ALA A 118 6.41 15.70 0.62
CA ALA A 118 6.24 15.42 -0.81
C ALA A 118 4.76 15.66 -1.19
N ARG A 119 4.44 16.88 -1.63
CA ARG A 119 3.06 17.36 -1.86
C ARG A 119 2.19 16.40 -2.69
N GLY A 120 2.73 15.82 -3.77
CA GLY A 120 1.97 14.93 -4.66
C GLY A 120 1.54 13.62 -4.00
N LYS A 121 2.39 13.00 -3.17
CA LYS A 121 2.05 11.74 -2.48
C LYS A 121 1.15 11.96 -1.27
N LEU A 122 1.31 13.09 -0.59
CA LEU A 122 0.40 13.48 0.48
C LEU A 122 -1.00 13.81 -0.03
N ALA A 123 -1.11 14.42 -1.21
CA ALA A 123 -2.39 14.67 -1.85
C ALA A 123 -3.19 13.37 -2.05
N GLN A 124 -2.54 12.28 -2.47
CA GLN A 124 -3.19 10.98 -2.59
C GLN A 124 -3.71 10.48 -1.22
N ALA A 125 -2.93 10.61 -0.16
CA ALA A 125 -3.36 10.19 1.18
C ALA A 125 -4.60 10.99 1.66
N VAL A 126 -4.60 12.30 1.45
CA VAL A 126 -5.74 13.18 1.76
C VAL A 126 -6.97 12.83 0.93
N MET A 127 -6.81 12.57 -0.37
CA MET A 127 -7.91 12.18 -1.27
C MET A 127 -8.61 10.88 -0.80
N HIS A 128 -7.87 9.97 -0.17
CA HIS A 128 -8.41 8.75 0.44
C HIS A 128 -8.93 8.97 1.88
N GLY A 129 -9.01 10.22 2.35
CA GLY A 129 -9.57 10.56 3.66
C GLY A 129 -8.62 10.33 4.85
N ALA A 130 -7.34 10.05 4.62
CA ALA A 130 -6.39 9.90 5.72
C ALA A 130 -6.06 11.26 6.38
N ARG A 131 -5.91 11.25 7.70
CA ARG A 131 -5.42 12.41 8.45
C ARG A 131 -3.90 12.50 8.33
N VAL A 132 -3.41 13.66 7.92
CA VAL A 132 -1.97 13.96 7.90
C VAL A 132 -1.62 14.70 9.16
N ILE A 133 -0.69 14.15 9.94
CA ILE A 133 -0.24 14.71 11.21
C ILE A 133 1.23 15.08 11.05
N SER A 134 1.53 16.36 11.12
CA SER A 134 2.89 16.87 11.10
C SER A 134 3.50 16.79 12.51
N LEU A 135 4.70 16.26 12.60
CA LEU A 135 5.43 16.10 13.85
C LEU A 135 6.71 16.93 13.82
N ARG A 136 6.99 17.62 14.93
CA ARG A 136 8.32 18.23 15.15
C ARG A 136 9.28 17.12 15.51
N GLY A 137 10.22 16.84 14.61
CA GLY A 137 11.21 15.78 14.80
C GLY A 137 11.65 15.14 13.48
N ASN A 138 12.37 14.04 13.59
CA ASN A 138 12.83 13.27 12.46
C ASN A 138 11.90 12.08 12.14
N PHE A 139 12.26 11.32 11.11
CA PHE A 139 11.45 10.17 10.66
C PHE A 139 11.41 9.04 11.69
N ASP A 140 12.51 8.81 12.42
CA ASP A 140 12.59 7.72 13.41
C ASP A 140 11.67 8.01 14.59
N GLN A 141 11.62 9.26 15.04
CA GLN A 141 10.69 9.71 16.08
C GLN A 141 9.23 9.57 15.64
N ALA A 142 8.90 9.90 14.39
CA ALA A 142 7.57 9.69 13.84
C ALA A 142 7.18 8.19 13.83
N LEU A 143 8.15 7.33 13.52
CA LEU A 143 7.95 5.87 13.52
C LEU A 143 7.75 5.32 14.93
N GLU A 144 8.52 5.80 15.92
CA GLU A 144 8.38 5.43 17.32
C GLU A 144 7.01 5.83 17.89
N ILE A 145 6.54 7.05 17.61
CA ILE A 145 5.20 7.51 17.99
C ILE A 145 4.13 6.62 17.37
N GLY A 146 4.25 6.27 16.09
CA GLY A 146 3.33 5.36 15.42
C GLY A 146 3.28 3.99 16.09
N ARG A 147 4.43 3.43 16.48
CA ARG A 147 4.54 2.14 17.18
C ARG A 147 3.96 2.19 18.59
N ALA A 148 4.23 3.25 19.34
CA ALA A 148 3.70 3.44 20.69
C ALA A 148 2.17 3.53 20.65
N SER A 149 1.60 4.34 19.75
CA SER A 149 0.14 4.50 19.60
C SER A 149 -0.57 3.19 19.21
N CYS A 150 0.13 2.24 18.58
CA CYS A 150 -0.43 0.91 18.29
C CYS A 150 -0.38 -0.03 19.52
N ARG A 151 0.54 0.18 20.46
CA ARG A 151 0.72 -0.67 21.65
C ARG A 151 -0.23 -0.32 22.81
N GLU A 152 -0.61 0.94 22.92
CA GLU A 152 -1.47 1.42 24.02
C GLU A 152 -2.95 1.00 23.93
N ARG A 153 -3.34 0.25 22.89
CA ARG A 153 -4.69 -0.25 22.66
C ARG A 153 -4.84 -1.76 22.72
N VAL A 154 -3.92 -2.44 23.41
CA VAL A 154 -4.05 -3.89 23.69
C VAL A 154 -4.47 -4.11 25.12
#